data_18b9dfffe81c8d4a1794d9c3816c52fe
#
_entry.id   18b9dfffe81c8d4a1794d9c3816c52fe
#
_cell.length_a   1.000
_cell.length_b   1.000
_cell.length_c   1.000
_cell.angle_alpha   90.00
_cell.angle_beta   90.00
_cell.angle_gamma   90.00
#
_symmetry.space_group_name_H-M   'P 1'
#
loop_
_entity.id
_entity.type
_entity.pdbx_description
1 polymer ?
#
loop_
_entity_poly.entity_id
_entity_poly.type
_entity_poly.pdbx_seq_one_letter_code
_entity_poly.pdbx_strand_id
1 'polypeptide(L)'
;YIPVVSTVGCDAEGGVYNINADDAAAMIAASLGAAALISMTDVSGIMKDKNDPSTLIPVIKTSEAPYLVESGVIAGGMIPKTRCCINAVNSGVERVFIIDGRIPHAILIEMLTSEGIGTMFVKG
;
A
#
# COMPACT_ATOMS: atom_id res chain seq x y z
N TYR A 1 7.54 5.79 -22.00
CA TYR A 1 6.88 6.89 -21.28
C TYR A 1 6.51 6.41 -19.88
N ILE A 2 6.61 7.30 -18.87
CA ILE A 2 6.15 7.07 -17.51
C ILE A 2 4.86 7.89 -17.35
N PRO A 3 3.68 7.26 -17.27
CA PRO A 3 2.43 7.97 -17.03
C PRO A 3 2.39 8.53 -15.61
N VAL A 4 1.98 9.80 -15.47
CA VAL A 4 1.72 10.44 -14.18
C VAL A 4 0.23 10.73 -14.12
N VAL A 5 -0.47 10.14 -13.14
CA VAL A 5 -1.93 10.23 -13.03
C VAL A 5 -2.27 11.05 -11.79
N SER A 6 -3.14 12.05 -11.96
CA SER A 6 -3.73 12.78 -10.83
C SER A 6 -4.97 12.05 -10.29
N THR A 7 -5.36 12.37 -9.07
CA THR A 7 -6.54 11.79 -8.42
C THR A 7 -7.84 12.55 -8.72
N VAL A 8 -7.88 13.23 -9.85
CA VAL A 8 -9.08 13.93 -10.34
C VAL A 8 -9.64 13.15 -11.52
N GLY A 9 -10.87 12.68 -11.38
CA GLY A 9 -11.61 11.99 -12.43
C GLY A 9 -12.75 12.84 -12.99
N CYS A 10 -13.23 12.48 -14.17
CA CYS A 10 -14.44 13.06 -14.74
C CYS A 10 -15.37 11.96 -15.28
N ASP A 11 -16.68 12.21 -15.24
CA ASP A 11 -17.69 11.37 -15.89
C ASP A 11 -17.92 11.81 -17.34
N ALA A 12 -18.81 11.08 -18.03
CA ALA A 12 -19.17 11.36 -19.42
C ALA A 12 -19.95 12.68 -19.59
N GLU A 13 -20.59 13.16 -18.54
CA GLU A 13 -21.38 14.39 -18.48
C GLU A 13 -20.53 15.62 -18.12
N GLY A 14 -19.21 15.43 -17.84
CA GLY A 14 -18.28 16.50 -17.49
C GLY A 14 -18.25 16.83 -16.00
N GLY A 15 -18.88 16.02 -15.14
CA GLY A 15 -18.73 16.12 -13.68
C GLY A 15 -17.29 15.81 -13.25
N VAL A 16 -16.77 16.60 -12.29
CA VAL A 16 -15.39 16.45 -11.81
C VAL A 16 -15.39 15.94 -10.38
N TYR A 17 -14.58 14.91 -10.11
CA TYR A 17 -14.53 14.21 -8.84
C TYR A 17 -13.10 14.14 -8.30
N ASN A 18 -12.97 14.42 -7.01
CA ASN A 18 -11.74 14.13 -6.27
C ASN A 18 -11.80 12.68 -5.78
N ILE A 19 -10.86 11.87 -6.22
CA ILE A 19 -10.80 10.42 -5.92
C ILE A 19 -9.73 10.19 -4.86
N ASN A 20 -9.98 9.26 -3.93
CA ASN A 20 -8.96 8.84 -2.97
C ASN A 20 -7.75 8.24 -3.71
N ALA A 21 -6.55 8.71 -3.38
CA ALA A 21 -5.32 8.33 -4.10
C ALA A 21 -4.98 6.83 -3.93
N ASP A 22 -5.19 6.28 -2.72
CA ASP A 22 -4.90 4.85 -2.46
C ASP A 22 -5.86 3.96 -3.26
N ASP A 23 -7.16 4.33 -3.33
CA ASP A 23 -8.17 3.61 -4.12
C ASP A 23 -7.86 3.70 -5.61
N ALA A 24 -7.54 4.90 -6.11
CA ALA A 24 -7.19 5.10 -7.52
C ALA A 24 -5.95 4.26 -7.90
N ALA A 25 -4.91 4.29 -7.08
CA ALA A 25 -3.68 3.53 -7.31
C ALA A 25 -3.95 2.00 -7.32
N ALA A 26 -4.75 1.51 -6.37
CA ALA A 26 -5.12 0.10 -6.29
C ALA A 26 -5.88 -0.36 -7.55
N MET A 27 -6.87 0.43 -7.98
CA MET A 27 -7.67 0.13 -9.18
C MET A 27 -6.84 0.17 -10.47
N ILE A 28 -5.94 1.16 -10.61
CA ILE A 28 -5.04 1.25 -11.76
C ILE A 28 -4.09 0.05 -11.79
N ALA A 29 -3.46 -0.28 -10.66
CA ALA A 29 -2.54 -1.41 -10.57
C ALA A 29 -3.23 -2.73 -10.91
N ALA A 30 -4.44 -2.97 -10.40
CA ALA A 30 -5.22 -4.15 -10.71
C ALA A 30 -5.60 -4.22 -12.20
N SER A 31 -6.05 -3.09 -12.78
CA SER A 31 -6.45 -3.01 -14.20
C SER A 31 -5.27 -3.25 -15.16
N LEU A 32 -4.07 -2.89 -14.76
CA LEU A 32 -2.85 -3.11 -15.53
C LEU A 32 -2.25 -4.50 -15.32
N GLY A 33 -2.76 -5.30 -14.38
CA GLY A 33 -2.12 -6.56 -13.98
C GLY A 33 -0.71 -6.33 -13.43
N ALA A 34 -0.54 -5.27 -12.64
CA ALA A 34 0.78 -4.89 -12.14
C ALA A 34 1.37 -5.97 -11.22
N ALA A 35 2.65 -6.28 -11.39
CA ALA A 35 3.38 -7.20 -10.52
C ALA A 35 3.59 -6.60 -9.11
N ALA A 36 3.64 -5.28 -9.00
CA ALA A 36 3.80 -4.60 -7.72
C ALA A 36 3.07 -3.25 -7.69
N LEU A 37 2.52 -2.91 -6.52
CA LEU A 37 2.04 -1.57 -6.17
C LEU A 37 2.84 -1.08 -4.97
N ILE A 38 3.39 0.12 -5.06
CA ILE A 38 4.16 0.73 -3.96
C ILE A 38 3.42 1.96 -3.46
N SER A 39 2.90 1.89 -2.23
CA SER A 39 2.30 3.02 -1.52
C SER A 39 3.37 3.72 -0.68
N MET A 40 3.78 4.91 -1.12
CA MET A 40 4.70 5.77 -0.39
C MET A 40 3.92 6.61 0.62
N THR A 41 4.35 6.59 1.87
CA THR A 41 3.66 7.23 2.99
C THR A 41 4.66 7.92 3.93
N ASP A 42 4.19 8.49 5.01
CA ASP A 42 4.99 9.10 6.07
C ASP A 42 5.26 8.13 7.25
N VAL A 43 4.95 6.85 7.07
CA VAL A 43 5.24 5.79 8.05
C VAL A 43 6.05 4.67 7.40
N SER A 44 6.91 4.01 8.17
CA SER A 44 7.79 2.95 7.66
C SER A 44 7.05 1.67 7.27
N GLY A 45 5.81 1.50 7.70
CA GLY A 45 5.01 0.29 7.47
C GLY A 45 4.14 -0.05 8.67
N ILE A 46 3.75 -1.31 8.79
CA ILE A 46 2.97 -1.81 9.93
C ILE A 46 3.93 -2.30 11.01
N MET A 47 3.86 -1.73 12.20
CA MET A 47 4.66 -2.11 13.36
C MET A 47 3.76 -2.69 14.46
N LYS A 48 4.24 -3.71 15.19
CA LYS A 48 3.52 -4.25 16.35
C LYS A 48 3.43 -3.21 17.47
N ASP A 49 4.51 -2.45 17.69
CA ASP A 49 4.55 -1.27 18.55
C ASP A 49 4.96 -0.06 17.71
N LYS A 50 4.09 0.95 17.64
CA LYS A 50 4.30 2.18 16.86
C LYS A 50 5.54 2.98 17.29
N ASN A 51 5.99 2.79 18.52
CA ASN A 51 7.13 3.50 19.09
C ASN A 51 8.45 2.72 18.93
N ASP A 52 8.39 1.48 18.44
CA ASP A 52 9.57 0.62 18.26
C ASP A 52 9.71 0.17 16.81
N PRO A 53 10.60 0.82 16.03
CA PRO A 53 10.87 0.46 14.63
C PRO A 53 11.34 -0.99 14.43
N SER A 54 11.93 -1.60 15.46
CA SER A 54 12.39 -3.00 15.38
C SER A 54 11.24 -4.01 15.30
N THR A 55 10.02 -3.56 15.58
CA THR A 55 8.79 -4.37 15.52
C THR A 55 8.08 -4.32 14.16
N LEU A 56 8.72 -3.76 13.14
CA LEU A 56 8.19 -3.73 11.78
C LEU A 56 7.81 -5.14 11.31
N ILE A 57 6.62 -5.28 10.75
CA ILE A 57 6.15 -6.53 10.16
C ILE A 57 6.49 -6.49 8.67
N PRO A 58 7.47 -7.27 8.20
CA PRO A 58 7.94 -7.15 6.83
C PRO A 58 6.95 -7.73 5.82
N VAL A 59 6.18 -8.75 6.20
CA VAL A 59 5.21 -9.41 5.31
C VAL A 59 3.91 -9.67 6.05
N ILE A 60 2.78 -9.33 5.42
CA ILE A 60 1.43 -9.59 5.91
C ILE A 60 0.65 -10.31 4.81
N LYS A 61 0.09 -11.46 5.13
CA LYS A 61 -0.86 -12.14 4.26
C LYS A 61 -2.25 -11.50 4.37
N THR A 62 -2.97 -11.46 3.27
CA THR A 62 -4.32 -10.88 3.25
C THR A 62 -5.26 -11.53 4.27
N SER A 63 -5.05 -12.82 4.57
CA SER A 63 -5.80 -13.57 5.60
C SER A 63 -5.47 -13.16 7.05
N GLU A 64 -4.29 -12.61 7.31
CA GLU A 64 -3.84 -12.21 8.65
C GLU A 64 -4.26 -10.78 9.02
N ALA A 65 -4.49 -9.94 8.01
CA ALA A 65 -4.77 -8.52 8.22
C ALA A 65 -6.01 -8.23 9.09
N PRO A 66 -7.14 -8.97 9.01
CA PRO A 66 -8.27 -8.77 9.91
C PRO A 66 -7.90 -8.93 11.38
N TYR A 67 -7.10 -9.95 11.71
CA TYR A 67 -6.61 -10.17 13.07
C TYR A 67 -5.74 -9.01 13.57
N LEU A 68 -4.88 -8.47 12.71
CA LEU A 68 -4.02 -7.32 13.06
C LEU A 68 -4.84 -6.04 13.30
N VAL A 69 -5.99 -5.90 12.65
CA VAL A 69 -6.94 -4.81 12.92
C VAL A 69 -7.66 -5.03 14.25
N GLU A 70 -8.17 -6.23 14.50
CA GLU A 70 -8.88 -6.57 15.75
C GLU A 70 -7.96 -6.46 16.98
N SER A 71 -6.71 -6.86 16.87
CA SER A 71 -5.71 -6.73 17.92
C SER A 71 -5.20 -5.29 18.14
N GLY A 72 -5.61 -4.33 17.31
CA GLY A 72 -5.21 -2.93 17.40
C GLY A 72 -3.79 -2.62 16.89
N VAL A 73 -3.09 -3.60 16.32
CA VAL A 73 -1.79 -3.39 15.65
C VAL A 73 -1.96 -2.47 14.44
N ILE A 74 -2.99 -2.72 13.63
CA ILE A 74 -3.41 -1.81 12.56
C ILE A 74 -4.55 -0.94 13.09
N ALA A 75 -4.30 0.36 13.24
CA ALA A 75 -5.26 1.29 13.81
C ALA A 75 -5.29 2.64 13.08
N GLY A 76 -6.35 3.42 13.32
CA GLY A 76 -6.48 4.78 12.81
C GLY A 76 -6.42 4.85 11.28
N GLY A 77 -5.64 5.79 10.74
CA GLY A 77 -5.48 6.02 9.31
C GLY A 77 -4.84 4.87 8.53
N MET A 78 -4.22 3.90 9.22
CA MET A 78 -3.67 2.71 8.56
C MET A 78 -4.73 1.68 8.19
N ILE A 79 -5.90 1.68 8.83
CA ILE A 79 -6.99 0.75 8.51
C ILE A 79 -7.47 0.91 7.06
N PRO A 80 -7.87 2.10 6.57
CA PRO A 80 -8.27 2.27 5.18
C PRO A 80 -7.14 1.96 4.19
N LYS A 81 -5.90 2.37 4.51
CA LYS A 81 -4.73 2.08 3.68
C LYS A 81 -4.46 0.58 3.55
N THR A 82 -4.48 -0.15 4.66
CA THR A 82 -4.37 -1.62 4.66
C THR A 82 -5.49 -2.28 3.85
N ARG A 83 -6.72 -1.77 3.96
CA ARG A 83 -7.85 -2.25 3.15
C ARG A 83 -7.60 -2.09 1.65
N CYS A 84 -7.09 -0.93 1.22
CA CYS A 84 -6.72 -0.70 -0.17
C CYS A 84 -5.63 -1.68 -0.65
N CYS A 85 -4.61 -1.96 0.19
CA CYS A 85 -3.57 -2.94 -0.11
C CYS A 85 -4.16 -4.35 -0.29
N ILE A 86 -5.03 -4.78 0.62
CA ILE A 86 -5.71 -6.09 0.56
C ILE A 86 -6.58 -6.19 -0.70
N ASN A 87 -7.34 -5.15 -1.02
CA ASN A 87 -8.19 -5.10 -2.20
C ASN A 87 -7.35 -5.20 -3.48
N ALA A 88 -6.22 -4.51 -3.57
CA ALA A 88 -5.32 -4.59 -4.71
C ALA A 88 -4.76 -6.02 -4.90
N VAL A 89 -4.29 -6.67 -3.81
CA VAL A 89 -3.82 -8.06 -3.86
C VAL A 89 -4.95 -9.00 -4.30
N ASN A 90 -6.15 -8.86 -3.73
CA ASN A 90 -7.31 -9.71 -4.08
C ASN A 90 -7.78 -9.47 -5.52
N SER A 91 -7.49 -8.32 -6.10
CA SER A 91 -7.79 -7.96 -7.49
C SER A 91 -6.68 -8.36 -8.46
N GLY A 92 -5.65 -9.07 -8.01
CA GLY A 92 -4.64 -9.69 -8.87
C GLY A 92 -3.26 -9.03 -8.86
N VAL A 93 -3.03 -7.97 -8.10
CA VAL A 93 -1.67 -7.43 -7.89
C VAL A 93 -0.89 -8.42 -7.02
N GLU A 94 0.28 -8.88 -7.49
CA GLU A 94 1.02 -9.94 -6.79
C GLU A 94 1.55 -9.49 -5.42
N ARG A 95 2.05 -8.25 -5.33
CA ARG A 95 2.67 -7.69 -4.14
C ARG A 95 2.28 -6.22 -3.99
N VAL A 96 1.91 -5.82 -2.79
CA VAL A 96 1.64 -4.41 -2.48
C VAL A 96 2.51 -3.99 -1.29
N PHE A 97 3.23 -2.89 -1.44
CA PHE A 97 4.16 -2.41 -0.43
C PHE A 97 3.67 -1.10 0.19
N ILE A 98 3.85 -0.97 1.50
CA ILE A 98 3.80 0.31 2.22
C ILE A 98 5.20 0.63 2.66
N ILE A 99 5.75 1.76 2.20
CA ILE A 99 7.11 2.23 2.52
C ILE A 99 7.12 3.69 2.93
N ASP A 100 8.13 4.11 3.68
CA ASP A 100 8.36 5.50 4.03
C ASP A 100 8.96 6.26 2.83
N GLY A 101 8.14 7.14 2.24
CA GLY A 101 8.56 7.97 1.11
C GLY A 101 9.57 9.07 1.44
N ARG A 102 9.86 9.29 2.71
CA ARG A 102 10.87 10.27 3.15
C ARG A 102 12.29 9.70 3.11
N ILE A 103 12.43 8.37 3.03
CA ILE A 103 13.74 7.72 2.92
C ILE A 103 14.25 7.90 1.48
N PRO A 104 15.45 8.48 1.30
CA PRO A 104 16.06 8.58 -0.02
C PRO A 104 16.20 7.20 -0.68
N HIS A 105 15.79 7.10 -1.95
CA HIS A 105 15.85 5.86 -2.72
C HIS A 105 15.04 4.68 -2.15
N ALA A 106 14.02 4.94 -1.34
CA ALA A 106 13.19 3.92 -0.68
C ALA A 106 12.72 2.81 -1.63
N ILE A 107 12.25 3.17 -2.83
CA ILE A 107 11.80 2.20 -3.83
C ILE A 107 12.93 1.26 -4.25
N LEU A 108 14.13 1.80 -4.49
CA LEU A 108 15.29 0.99 -4.91
C LEU A 108 15.74 0.05 -3.79
N ILE A 109 15.75 0.52 -2.56
CA ILE A 109 16.11 -0.29 -1.39
C ILE A 109 15.11 -1.44 -1.24
N GLU A 110 13.81 -1.14 -1.23
CA GLU A 110 12.77 -2.17 -1.07
C GLU A 110 12.75 -3.20 -2.21
N MET A 111 12.92 -2.75 -3.45
CA MET A 111 12.77 -3.63 -4.62
C MET A 111 14.05 -4.38 -5.02
N LEU A 112 15.22 -3.85 -4.73
CA LEU A 112 16.49 -4.34 -5.25
C LEU A 112 17.45 -4.86 -4.17
N THR A 113 17.09 -4.74 -2.90
CA THR A 113 17.92 -5.28 -1.80
C THR A 113 17.15 -6.29 -0.96
N SER A 114 17.84 -7.04 -0.12
CA SER A 114 17.25 -7.98 0.84
C SER A 114 16.91 -7.32 2.19
N GLU A 115 17.17 -6.02 2.35
CA GLU A 115 17.00 -5.35 3.65
C GLU A 115 15.54 -5.14 4.03
N GLY A 116 14.67 -4.84 3.05
CA GLY A 116 13.25 -4.60 3.28
C GLY A 116 12.98 -3.48 4.28
N ILE A 117 12.54 -2.31 3.83
CA ILE A 117 12.32 -1.14 4.70
C ILE A 117 10.85 -0.85 4.98
N GLY A 118 9.96 -1.69 4.46
CA GLY A 118 8.52 -1.51 4.55
C GLY A 118 7.75 -2.75 4.95
N THR A 119 6.46 -2.72 4.68
CA THR A 119 5.55 -3.86 4.84
C THR A 119 4.99 -4.28 3.50
N MET A 120 5.18 -5.54 3.13
CA MET A 120 4.66 -6.16 1.92
C MET A 120 3.38 -6.94 2.23
N PHE A 121 2.33 -6.70 1.44
CA PHE A 121 1.10 -7.49 1.46
C PHE A 121 1.10 -8.48 0.31
N VAL A 122 0.76 -9.73 0.61
CA VAL A 122 0.71 -10.84 -0.34
C VAL A 122 -0.57 -11.65 -0.14
N LYS A 123 -0.94 -12.41 -1.16
CA LYS A 123 -2.07 -13.34 -1.07
C LYS A 123 -1.75 -14.46 -0.05
N GLY A 124 -2.70 -14.74 0.82
CA GLY A 124 -2.61 -15.82 1.82
C GLY A 124 -3.91 -16.58 1.94
#